data_6d02d0c8707611a35b047ad00239509f
#
_entry.id   6d02d0c8707611a35b047ad00239509f
#
_cell.length_a   1.000
_cell.length_b   1.000
_cell.length_c   1.000
_cell.angle_alpha   90.00
_cell.angle_beta   90.00
_cell.angle_gamma   90.00
#
_symmetry.space_group_name_H-M   'P 1'
#
loop_
_entity.id
_entity.type
_entity.pdbx_description
1 polymer ?
#
loop_
_entity_poly.entity_id
_entity_poly.type
_entity_poly.pdbx_seq_one_letter_code
_entity_poly.pdbx_strand_id
1 'polypeptide(L)'
;VGSEMCIRDRYDRELVHQHNAYWVNINELPPLIFDHPQMVKQARELMQQKASTEPIGFNLLPKLFTLSQLQSLYEAIYGEQIDKRNFRKRIAEMDYIEKTDKIDKTGSKRGAALYKFNEKAYRKAPNFKL
;
A
#
# COMPACT_ATOMS: atom_id res chain seq x y z
N VAL A 1 -7.39 3.58 5.70
CA VAL A 1 -8.45 4.47 5.21
C VAL A 1 -7.99 5.23 3.97
N GLY A 2 -6.82 5.87 3.98
CA GLY A 2 -6.34 6.65 2.84
C GLY A 2 -6.00 5.82 1.59
N SER A 3 -5.34 4.68 1.72
CA SER A 3 -4.96 3.83 0.58
C SER A 3 -6.16 3.11 -0.04
N GLU A 4 -7.12 2.67 0.76
CA GLU A 4 -8.36 2.07 0.27
C GLU A 4 -9.20 3.07 -0.53
N MET A 5 -9.29 4.32 -0.10
CA MET A 5 -9.99 5.39 -0.83
C MET A 5 -9.32 5.66 -2.17
N CYS A 6 -7.98 5.72 -2.25
CA CYS A 6 -7.27 5.93 -3.50
C CYS A 6 -7.50 4.82 -4.54
N ILE A 7 -7.63 3.57 -4.10
CA ILE A 7 -7.92 2.43 -4.99
C ILE A 7 -9.37 2.48 -5.45
N ARG A 8 -10.32 2.68 -4.54
CA ARG A 8 -11.76 2.78 -4.85
C ARG A 8 -12.07 3.91 -5.82
N ASP A 9 -11.40 5.05 -5.68
CA ASP A 9 -11.65 6.24 -6.51
C ASP A 9 -11.12 6.08 -7.94
N ARG A 10 -10.26 5.08 -8.21
CA ARG A 10 -9.78 4.76 -9.56
C ARG A 10 -10.76 3.91 -10.37
N TYR A 11 -11.70 3.25 -9.72
CA TYR A 11 -12.71 2.45 -10.39
C TYR A 11 -13.98 3.27 -10.58
N ASP A 12 -14.54 3.19 -11.78
CA ASP A 12 -15.82 3.77 -12.09
C ASP A 12 -16.91 3.13 -11.23
N ARG A 13 -17.42 3.90 -10.26
CA ARG A 13 -18.45 3.44 -9.33
C ARG A 13 -19.72 3.01 -10.04
N GLU A 14 -20.02 3.65 -11.14
CA GLU A 14 -21.22 3.36 -11.94
C GLU A 14 -21.10 2.00 -12.64
N LEU A 15 -19.93 1.67 -13.21
CA LEU A 15 -19.62 0.37 -13.78
C LEU A 15 -19.68 -0.76 -12.73
N VAL A 16 -19.10 -0.54 -11.55
CA VAL A 16 -19.15 -1.49 -10.43
C VAL A 16 -20.59 -1.78 -10.01
N HIS A 17 -21.44 -0.75 -9.95
CA HIS A 17 -22.84 -0.88 -9.58
C HIS A 17 -23.66 -1.59 -10.65
N GLN A 18 -23.43 -1.31 -11.94
CA GLN A 18 -24.11 -1.95 -13.07
C GLN A 18 -23.86 -3.46 -13.14
N HIS A 19 -22.70 -3.93 -12.66
CA HIS A 19 -22.33 -5.34 -12.66
C HIS A 19 -22.59 -6.05 -11.31
N ASN A 20 -23.37 -5.46 -10.41
CA ASN A 20 -23.62 -6.00 -9.06
C ASN A 20 -22.33 -6.34 -8.29
N ALA A 21 -21.24 -5.61 -8.56
CA ALA A 21 -19.99 -5.77 -7.87
C ALA A 21 -19.94 -4.89 -6.61
N TYR A 22 -19.24 -5.32 -5.61
CA TYR A 22 -19.03 -4.56 -4.38
C TYR A 22 -17.69 -4.91 -3.74
N TRP A 23 -17.17 -3.99 -2.97
CA TRP A 23 -15.92 -4.19 -2.24
C TRP A 23 -16.16 -5.00 -0.97
N VAL A 24 -15.34 -6.01 -0.76
CA VAL A 24 -15.39 -6.88 0.42
C VAL A 24 -14.04 -6.87 1.12
N ASN A 25 -14.07 -6.87 2.45
CA ASN A 25 -12.84 -7.05 3.22
C ASN A 25 -12.27 -8.44 2.96
N ILE A 26 -10.98 -8.52 2.64
CA ILE A 26 -10.31 -9.78 2.32
C ILE A 26 -10.34 -10.80 3.47
N ASN A 27 -10.49 -10.34 4.71
CA ASN A 27 -10.59 -11.19 5.89
C ASN A 27 -12.04 -11.63 6.20
N GLU A 28 -13.03 -11.09 5.48
CA GLU A 28 -14.46 -11.30 5.68
C GLU A 28 -15.13 -11.73 4.37
N LEU A 29 -14.44 -12.53 3.57
CA LEU A 29 -14.97 -12.99 2.30
C LEU A 29 -16.22 -13.86 2.50
N PRO A 30 -17.29 -13.64 1.72
CA PRO A 30 -18.42 -14.56 1.69
C PRO A 30 -17.99 -15.92 1.15
N PRO A 31 -18.80 -16.97 1.32
CA PRO A 31 -18.55 -18.25 0.67
C PRO A 31 -18.38 -18.07 -0.84
N LEU A 32 -17.23 -18.49 -1.36
CA LEU A 32 -16.92 -18.46 -2.78
C LEU A 32 -17.13 -19.84 -3.39
N ILE A 33 -17.51 -19.88 -4.67
CA ILE A 33 -17.75 -21.11 -5.42
C ILE A 33 -16.47 -21.67 -6.05
N PHE A 34 -16.48 -22.94 -6.41
CA PHE A 34 -15.39 -23.65 -7.07
C PHE A 34 -14.05 -23.54 -6.33
N ASP A 35 -12.98 -23.30 -7.06
CA ASP A 35 -11.62 -23.09 -6.58
C ASP A 35 -11.27 -21.62 -6.25
N HIS A 36 -12.26 -20.72 -6.32
CA HIS A 36 -12.06 -19.29 -6.07
C HIS A 36 -11.44 -18.99 -4.68
N PRO A 37 -11.82 -19.69 -3.59
CA PRO A 37 -11.15 -19.47 -2.31
C PRO A 37 -9.65 -19.72 -2.36
N GLN A 38 -9.23 -20.76 -3.09
CA GLN A 38 -7.83 -21.09 -3.26
C GLN A 38 -7.10 -20.07 -4.15
N MET A 39 -7.75 -19.59 -5.20
CA MET A 39 -7.22 -18.51 -6.06
C MET A 39 -6.97 -17.25 -5.26
N VAL A 40 -7.91 -16.82 -4.42
CA VAL A 40 -7.75 -15.64 -3.55
C VAL A 40 -6.59 -15.83 -2.58
N LYS A 41 -6.48 -17.00 -1.96
CA LYS A 41 -5.36 -17.33 -1.06
C LYS A 41 -4.02 -17.23 -1.77
N GLN A 42 -3.88 -17.86 -2.92
CA GLN A 42 -2.64 -17.84 -3.72
C GLN A 42 -2.28 -16.42 -4.19
N ALA A 43 -3.27 -15.64 -4.63
CA ALA A 43 -3.06 -14.26 -5.02
C ALA A 43 -2.56 -13.40 -3.86
N ARG A 44 -3.12 -13.60 -2.65
CA ARG A 44 -2.67 -12.91 -1.43
C ARG A 44 -1.23 -13.28 -1.06
N GLU A 45 -0.90 -14.56 -1.07
CA GLU A 45 0.46 -15.05 -0.78
C GLU A 45 1.48 -14.48 -1.77
N LEU A 46 1.16 -14.49 -3.06
CA LEU A 46 2.01 -13.93 -4.11
C LEU A 46 2.20 -12.40 -3.93
N MET A 47 1.13 -11.68 -3.59
CA MET A 47 1.19 -10.25 -3.31
C MET A 47 2.10 -9.96 -2.11
N GLN A 48 1.98 -10.71 -1.02
CA GLN A 48 2.83 -10.56 0.17
C GLN A 48 4.30 -10.84 -0.15
N GLN A 49 4.57 -11.89 -0.91
CA GLN A 49 5.93 -12.23 -1.34
C GLN A 49 6.53 -11.11 -2.20
N LYS A 50 5.80 -10.62 -3.19
CA LYS A 50 6.27 -9.52 -4.04
C LYS A 50 6.43 -8.22 -3.28
N ALA A 51 5.53 -7.91 -2.35
CA ALA A 51 5.61 -6.70 -1.54
C ALA A 51 6.87 -6.62 -0.68
N SER A 52 7.46 -7.75 -0.31
CA SER A 52 8.69 -7.78 0.48
C SER A 52 9.96 -7.52 -0.35
N THR A 53 9.93 -7.77 -1.65
CA THR A 53 11.09 -7.71 -2.55
C THR A 53 10.98 -6.69 -3.67
N GLU A 54 9.76 -6.23 -3.96
CA GLU A 54 9.48 -5.26 -5.02
C GLU A 54 8.65 -4.09 -4.46
N PRO A 55 8.86 -2.86 -4.94
CA PRO A 55 8.14 -1.67 -4.46
C PRO A 55 6.71 -1.57 -5.02
N ILE A 56 5.97 -2.66 -5.05
CA ILE A 56 4.61 -2.71 -5.62
C ILE A 56 3.61 -1.82 -4.87
N GLY A 57 3.82 -1.62 -3.57
CA GLY A 57 2.95 -0.80 -2.73
C GLY A 57 2.88 0.66 -3.15
N PHE A 58 3.94 1.20 -3.76
CA PHE A 58 3.97 2.61 -4.16
C PHE A 58 2.99 2.95 -5.30
N ASN A 59 2.57 1.97 -6.08
CA ASN A 59 1.52 2.14 -7.08
C ASN A 59 0.13 2.36 -6.47
N LEU A 60 -0.04 1.98 -5.21
CA LEU A 60 -1.29 2.09 -4.46
C LEU A 60 -1.36 3.36 -3.61
N LEU A 61 -0.24 4.09 -3.50
CA LEU A 61 -0.15 5.34 -2.78
C LEU A 61 -0.29 6.56 -3.71
N PRO A 62 -0.71 7.71 -3.19
CA PRO A 62 -0.60 8.96 -3.92
C PRO A 62 0.87 9.31 -4.21
N LYS A 63 1.12 10.21 -5.17
CA LYS A 63 2.48 10.63 -5.53
C LYS A 63 3.29 11.18 -4.35
N LEU A 64 2.60 11.82 -3.42
CA LEU A 64 3.14 12.27 -2.13
C LEU A 64 2.40 11.54 -1.02
N PHE A 65 3.13 10.92 -0.12
CA PHE A 65 2.58 10.11 0.97
C PHE A 65 3.34 10.34 2.27
N THR A 66 2.69 10.07 3.39
CA THR A 66 3.34 10.03 4.70
C THR A 66 3.88 8.63 5.00
N LEU A 67 4.88 8.55 5.88
CA LEU A 67 5.37 7.23 6.33
C LEU A 67 4.30 6.42 7.06
N SER A 68 3.33 7.07 7.68
CA SER A 68 2.19 6.38 8.31
C SER A 68 1.27 5.74 7.29
N GLN A 69 1.00 6.42 6.17
CA GLN A 69 0.23 5.84 5.05
C GLN A 69 0.95 4.64 4.43
N LEU A 70 2.26 4.74 4.23
CA LEU A 70 3.09 3.65 3.73
C LEU A 70 3.07 2.46 4.70
N GLN A 71 3.24 2.69 6.01
CA GLN A 71 3.18 1.66 7.03
C GLN A 71 1.82 0.96 7.05
N SER A 72 0.72 1.72 7.07
CA SER A 72 -0.64 1.17 7.06
C SER A 72 -0.93 0.32 5.82
N LEU A 73 -0.39 0.72 4.65
CA LEU A 73 -0.52 -0.08 3.43
C LEU A 73 0.17 -1.44 3.58
N TYR A 74 1.41 -1.47 4.09
CA TYR A 74 2.15 -2.71 4.28
C TYR A 74 1.56 -3.59 5.38
N GLU A 75 1.04 -3.00 6.46
CA GLU A 75 0.26 -3.71 7.48
C GLU A 75 -0.99 -4.37 6.89
N ALA A 76 -1.68 -3.68 5.98
CA ALA A 76 -2.82 -4.26 5.28
C ALA A 76 -2.42 -5.40 4.33
N ILE A 77 -1.29 -5.28 3.62
CA ILE A 77 -0.78 -6.34 2.73
C ILE A 77 -0.39 -7.59 3.53
N TYR A 78 0.35 -7.42 4.61
CA TYR A 78 0.82 -8.55 5.43
C TYR A 78 -0.26 -9.10 6.38
N GLY A 79 -1.27 -8.29 6.73
CA GLY A 79 -2.31 -8.66 7.68
C GLY A 79 -1.85 -8.66 9.13
N GLU A 80 -0.74 -7.99 9.43
CA GLU A 80 -0.15 -7.87 10.76
C GLU A 80 0.39 -6.47 11.03
N GLN A 81 0.53 -6.11 12.29
CA GLN A 81 1.13 -4.83 12.68
C GLN A 81 2.64 -4.86 12.52
N ILE A 82 3.18 -3.75 12.03
CA ILE A 82 4.63 -3.55 11.83
C ILE A 82 5.16 -2.62 12.91
N ASP A 83 6.27 -3.00 13.53
CA ASP A 83 6.95 -2.12 14.48
C ASP A 83 7.39 -0.82 13.81
N LYS A 84 6.84 0.28 14.30
CA LYS A 84 7.02 1.63 13.73
C LYS A 84 8.47 2.08 13.67
N ARG A 85 9.26 1.72 14.69
CA ARG A 85 10.67 2.13 14.79
C ARG A 85 11.50 1.39 13.74
N ASN A 86 11.34 0.09 13.65
CA ASN A 86 12.05 -0.75 12.68
C ASN A 86 11.65 -0.40 11.25
N PHE A 87 10.36 -0.18 11.01
CA PHE A 87 9.86 0.27 9.72
C PHE A 87 10.54 1.56 9.26
N ARG A 88 10.54 2.58 10.11
CA ARG A 88 11.18 3.88 9.81
C ARG A 88 12.69 3.77 9.58
N LYS A 89 13.37 2.88 10.33
CA LYS A 89 14.78 2.62 10.12
C LYS A 89 15.04 2.04 8.72
N ARG A 90 14.26 1.03 8.31
CA ARG A 90 14.38 0.43 6.98
C ARG A 90 14.10 1.46 5.87
N ILE A 91 13.08 2.29 6.03
CA ILE A 91 12.78 3.35 5.05
C ILE A 91 13.92 4.36 4.96
N ALA A 92 14.56 4.72 6.05
CA ALA A 92 15.69 5.65 6.06
C ALA A 92 16.94 5.12 5.33
N GLU A 93 17.06 3.81 5.19
CA GLU A 93 18.13 3.14 4.45
C GLU A 93 17.87 3.07 2.92
N MET A 94 16.68 3.52 2.48
CA MET A 94 16.26 3.47 1.08
C MET A 94 16.40 4.84 0.41
N ASP A 95 17.44 5.03 -0.40
CA ASP A 95 17.73 6.30 -1.08
C ASP A 95 16.68 6.74 -2.10
N TYR A 96 15.81 5.83 -2.53
CA TYR A 96 14.74 6.09 -3.49
C TYR A 96 13.41 6.53 -2.85
N ILE A 97 13.35 6.61 -1.51
CA ILE A 97 12.24 7.20 -0.78
C ILE A 97 12.69 8.57 -0.26
N GLU A 98 12.34 9.60 -0.98
CA GLU A 98 12.82 10.95 -0.75
C GLU A 98 11.84 11.77 0.08
N LYS A 99 12.33 12.37 1.16
CA LYS A 99 11.58 13.35 1.93
C LYS A 99 11.44 14.64 1.12
N THR A 100 10.25 15.21 1.10
CA THR A 100 9.97 16.51 0.46
C THR A 100 9.87 17.64 1.49
N ASP A 101 9.86 18.89 1.02
CA ASP A 101 9.63 20.07 1.88
C ASP A 101 8.16 20.26 2.26
N LYS A 102 7.27 19.44 1.72
CA LYS A 102 5.83 19.52 1.96
C LYS A 102 5.44 18.76 3.22
N ILE A 103 4.42 19.28 3.91
CA ILE A 103 3.89 18.73 5.16
C ILE A 103 2.39 18.55 4.99
N ASP A 104 1.90 17.37 5.34
CA ASP A 104 0.47 17.08 5.47
C ASP A 104 0.00 17.48 6.87
N LYS A 105 -0.93 18.43 6.96
CA LYS A 105 -1.51 18.94 8.21
C LYS A 105 -2.92 18.38 8.49
N THR A 106 -3.42 17.46 7.67
CA THR A 106 -4.78 16.96 7.80
C THR A 106 -4.98 16.09 9.04
N GLY A 107 -3.96 15.39 9.49
CA GLY A 107 -4.03 14.44 10.61
C GLY A 107 -3.49 14.95 11.96
N SER A 108 -2.75 16.06 12.00
CA SER A 108 -2.20 16.61 13.25
C SER A 108 -1.79 18.08 13.12
N LYS A 109 -1.83 18.81 14.24
CA LYS A 109 -1.39 20.22 14.28
C LYS A 109 0.08 20.43 13.86
N ARG A 110 0.96 19.47 14.17
CA ARG A 110 2.38 19.51 13.79
C ARG A 110 2.61 19.13 12.33
N GLY A 111 1.66 18.41 11.73
CA GLY A 111 1.79 17.87 10.39
C GLY A 111 2.73 16.66 10.31
N ALA A 112 2.66 15.97 9.17
CA ALA A 112 3.53 14.85 8.83
C ALA A 112 4.31 15.15 7.56
N ALA A 113 5.61 14.88 7.55
CA ALA A 113 6.43 15.05 6.36
C ALA A 113 5.91 14.17 5.21
N LEU A 114 5.87 14.73 4.02
CA LEU A 114 5.51 14.03 2.80
C LEU A 114 6.75 13.49 2.10
N TYR A 115 6.65 12.29 1.60
CA TYR A 115 7.68 11.56 0.88
C TYR A 115 7.21 11.26 -0.54
N LYS A 116 8.16 11.02 -1.44
CA LYS A 116 7.91 10.55 -2.80
C LYS A 116 8.79 9.36 -3.11
N PHE A 117 8.32 8.50 -4.01
CA PHE A 117 9.09 7.40 -4.55
C PHE A 117 9.84 7.85 -5.81
N ASN A 118 11.16 7.68 -5.83
CA ASN A 118 12.00 7.98 -6.98
C ASN A 118 12.31 6.69 -7.75
N GLU A 119 11.51 6.42 -8.77
CA GLU A 119 11.65 5.23 -9.62
C GLU A 119 13.01 5.16 -10.33
N LYS A 120 13.56 6.31 -10.75
CA LYS A 120 14.87 6.36 -11.42
C LYS A 120 16.01 5.95 -10.48
N ALA A 121 15.93 6.39 -9.22
CA ALA A 121 16.89 6.00 -8.19
C ALA A 121 16.77 4.51 -7.86
N TYR A 122 15.54 3.98 -7.74
CA TYR A 122 15.31 2.56 -7.53
C TYR A 122 15.87 1.68 -8.65
N ARG A 123 15.66 2.07 -9.91
CA ARG A 123 16.18 1.32 -11.06
C ARG A 123 17.70 1.24 -11.11
N LYS A 124 18.42 2.20 -10.53
CA LYS A 124 19.89 2.20 -10.46
C LYS A 124 20.44 1.24 -9.41
N ALA A 125 19.74 1.09 -8.31
CA ALA A 125 20.12 0.23 -7.19
C ALA A 125 18.89 -0.48 -6.60
N PRO A 126 18.36 -1.54 -7.24
CA PRO A 126 17.18 -2.24 -6.79
C PRO A 126 17.48 -3.10 -5.57
N ASN A 127 17.29 -2.55 -4.37
CA ASN A 127 17.55 -3.21 -3.09
C ASN A 127 16.37 -3.11 -2.12
N PHE A 128 15.17 -3.29 -2.64
CA PHE A 128 13.95 -3.19 -1.83
C PHE A 128 13.82 -4.35 -0.85
N LYS A 129 13.62 -4.04 0.44
CA LYS A 129 13.35 -5.00 1.53
C LYS A 129 12.46 -4.35 2.58
N LEU A 130 11.17 -4.62 2.53
CA LEU A 130 10.19 -4.21 3.55
C LEU A 130 9.55 -5.40 4.24
#